data_718b001613e1b25a7a853ac29c001daf
#
_entry.id   718b001613e1b25a7a853ac29c001daf
#
_cell.length_a   1.000
_cell.length_b   1.000
_cell.length_c   1.000
_cell.angle_alpha   90.00
_cell.angle_beta   90.00
_cell.angle_gamma   90.00
#
_symmetry.space_group_name_H-M   'P 1'
#
loop_
_entity.id
_entity.type
_entity.pdbx_description
1 polymer ?
#
loop_
_entity_poly.entity_id
_entity_poly.type
_entity_poly.pdbx_seq_one_letter_code
_entity_poly.pdbx_strand_id
1 'polypeptide(L)'
;MSVAIRIAALGALCATAVALSGCGSVGAASGALAGAATGLVTANPAVGVGVGIAVQAATDEAVNRTMKQLHQNQQDAIAQAAGSLAVGEVKPWKVKNTIPVDNGEGEVRVTRAYSTALALCKEFAFSVKDGDKADWYFANACQQGTRWKWASAEPAVDRWGNLQ
;
A
#
# COMPACT_ATOMS: atom_id res chain seq x y z
N MET A 1 39.86 19.59 -25.84
CA MET A 1 38.68 18.84 -25.35
C MET A 1 37.58 19.84 -25.19
N SER A 2 36.58 19.82 -26.09
CA SER A 2 35.60 20.90 -26.22
C SER A 2 34.61 20.91 -25.05
N VAL A 3 34.06 22.07 -24.70
CA VAL A 3 33.08 22.30 -23.65
C VAL A 3 31.85 21.36 -23.85
N ALA A 4 31.48 21.06 -25.09
CA ALA A 4 30.44 20.13 -25.43
C ALA A 4 30.64 18.69 -24.88
N ILE A 5 31.88 18.19 -24.88
CA ILE A 5 32.19 16.85 -24.37
C ILE A 5 32.08 16.82 -22.84
N ARG A 6 32.42 17.91 -22.18
CA ARG A 6 32.28 18.00 -20.71
C ARG A 6 30.83 18.07 -20.27
N ILE A 7 29.97 18.79 -21.00
CA ILE A 7 28.54 18.86 -20.71
C ILE A 7 27.88 17.51 -20.95
N ALA A 8 28.23 16.82 -22.04
CA ALA A 8 27.71 15.48 -22.31
C ALA A 8 28.16 14.44 -21.25
N ALA A 9 29.40 14.52 -20.77
CA ALA A 9 29.91 13.64 -19.73
C ALA A 9 29.23 13.90 -18.37
N LEU A 10 28.98 15.16 -18.00
CA LEU A 10 28.23 15.50 -16.79
C LEU A 10 26.77 15.02 -16.88
N GLY A 11 26.13 15.18 -18.05
CA GLY A 11 24.76 14.71 -18.25
C GLY A 11 24.65 13.18 -18.15
N ALA A 12 25.60 12.44 -18.70
CA ALA A 12 25.66 11.00 -18.59
C ALA A 12 25.91 10.51 -17.14
N LEU A 13 26.74 11.22 -16.36
CA LEU A 13 27.01 10.88 -14.96
C LEU A 13 25.77 11.13 -14.09
N CYS A 14 25.01 12.19 -14.32
CA CYS A 14 23.75 12.46 -13.61
C CYS A 14 22.67 11.41 -13.96
N ALA A 15 22.58 11.01 -15.23
CA ALA A 15 21.61 9.99 -15.67
C ALA A 15 21.88 8.61 -15.06
N THR A 16 23.17 8.23 -14.93
CA THR A 16 23.54 6.96 -14.27
C THR A 16 23.32 6.97 -12.78
N ALA A 17 23.52 8.10 -12.09
CA ALA A 17 23.25 8.23 -10.65
C ALA A 17 21.75 8.08 -10.33
N VAL A 18 20.85 8.56 -11.18
CA VAL A 18 19.39 8.39 -11.04
C VAL A 18 18.97 6.94 -11.30
N ALA A 19 19.63 6.23 -12.20
CA ALA A 19 19.32 4.83 -12.51
C ALA A 19 19.75 3.83 -11.41
N LEU A 20 20.76 4.17 -10.60
CA LEU A 20 21.23 3.32 -9.50
C LEU A 20 20.45 3.50 -8.19
N SER A 21 19.61 4.54 -8.07
CA SER A 21 18.73 4.75 -6.91
C SER A 21 17.37 4.03 -7.06
N GLY A 22 17.39 2.79 -7.54
CA GLY A 22 16.22 1.99 -7.89
C GLY A 22 15.18 1.71 -6.77
N CYS A 23 15.37 2.30 -5.60
CA CYS A 23 14.38 2.39 -4.52
C CYS A 23 14.06 3.85 -4.17
N GLY A 24 14.35 4.78 -5.06
CA GLY A 24 14.01 6.19 -4.86
C GLY A 24 12.49 6.34 -4.84
N SER A 25 11.96 6.96 -3.77
CA SER A 25 10.54 7.29 -3.70
C SER A 25 10.16 8.22 -4.87
N VAL A 26 8.91 8.15 -5.32
CA VAL A 26 8.37 9.09 -6.33
C VAL A 26 8.59 10.54 -5.89
N GLY A 27 8.54 10.80 -4.58
CA GLY A 27 8.85 12.08 -3.99
C GLY A 27 10.29 12.52 -4.20
N ALA A 28 11.27 11.63 -4.11
CA ALA A 28 12.67 11.96 -4.36
C ALA A 28 12.88 12.46 -5.80
N ALA A 29 12.28 11.80 -6.78
CA ALA A 29 12.36 12.21 -8.18
C ALA A 29 11.68 13.56 -8.42
N SER A 30 10.46 13.76 -7.90
CA SER A 30 9.73 15.03 -8.05
C SER A 30 10.42 16.18 -7.32
N GLY A 31 10.97 15.93 -6.13
CA GLY A 31 11.74 16.91 -5.37
C GLY A 31 13.03 17.34 -6.06
N ALA A 32 13.76 16.39 -6.65
CA ALA A 32 14.98 16.68 -7.40
C ALA A 32 14.69 17.56 -8.63
N LEU A 33 13.63 17.26 -9.38
CA LEU A 33 13.22 18.05 -10.54
C LEU A 33 12.78 19.47 -10.14
N ALA A 34 11.92 19.60 -9.12
CA ALA A 34 11.45 20.89 -8.63
C ALA A 34 12.60 21.73 -8.06
N GLY A 35 13.49 21.11 -7.28
CA GLY A 35 14.66 21.77 -6.71
C GLY A 35 15.64 22.28 -7.76
N ALA A 36 15.93 21.46 -8.79
CA ALA A 36 16.80 21.84 -9.89
C ALA A 36 16.21 22.99 -10.69
N ALA A 37 14.93 22.91 -11.08
CA ALA A 37 14.25 23.97 -11.82
C ALA A 37 14.26 25.30 -11.04
N THR A 38 13.91 25.27 -9.75
CA THR A 38 13.86 26.47 -8.91
C THR A 38 15.24 27.05 -8.66
N GLY A 39 16.26 26.19 -8.40
CA GLY A 39 17.64 26.61 -8.23
C GLY A 39 18.20 27.33 -9.45
N LEU A 40 17.89 26.84 -10.65
CA LEU A 40 18.29 27.46 -11.92
C LEU A 40 17.59 28.81 -12.15
N VAL A 41 16.28 28.87 -11.94
CA VAL A 41 15.51 30.12 -12.16
C VAL A 41 15.90 31.22 -11.17
N THR A 42 16.11 30.87 -9.91
CA THR A 42 16.47 31.84 -8.86
C THR A 42 17.97 32.13 -8.77
N ALA A 43 18.79 31.38 -9.51
CA ALA A 43 20.26 31.36 -9.40
C ALA A 43 20.75 31.17 -7.93
N ASN A 44 19.92 30.56 -7.09
CA ASN A 44 20.20 30.34 -5.67
C ASN A 44 20.02 28.86 -5.32
N PRO A 45 21.12 28.11 -5.10
CA PRO A 45 21.05 26.69 -4.81
C PRO A 45 20.34 26.37 -3.47
N ALA A 46 20.40 27.27 -2.49
CA ALA A 46 19.72 27.06 -1.21
C ALA A 46 18.20 27.08 -1.36
N VAL A 47 17.66 27.94 -2.22
CA VAL A 47 16.24 27.99 -2.56
C VAL A 47 15.84 26.71 -3.29
N GLY A 48 16.65 26.25 -4.25
CA GLY A 48 16.43 25.01 -4.98
C GLY A 48 16.35 23.79 -4.04
N VAL A 49 17.28 23.66 -3.10
CA VAL A 49 17.28 22.58 -2.11
C VAL A 49 16.03 22.66 -1.22
N GLY A 50 15.68 23.83 -0.72
CA GLY A 50 14.50 24.00 0.14
C GLY A 50 13.19 23.60 -0.57
N VAL A 51 13.00 24.02 -1.81
CA VAL A 51 11.83 23.64 -2.63
C VAL A 51 11.85 22.15 -2.94
N GLY A 52 13.00 21.59 -3.27
CA GLY A 52 13.16 20.16 -3.54
C GLY A 52 12.69 19.30 -2.37
N ILE A 53 13.14 19.61 -1.16
CA ILE A 53 12.75 18.89 0.06
C ILE A 53 11.25 19.03 0.33
N ALA A 54 10.70 20.23 0.16
CA ALA A 54 9.25 20.44 0.40
C ALA A 54 8.37 19.68 -0.60
N VAL A 55 8.73 19.66 -1.88
CA VAL A 55 8.01 18.90 -2.92
C VAL A 55 8.15 17.39 -2.69
N GLN A 56 9.33 16.92 -2.34
CA GLN A 56 9.54 15.51 -1.99
C GLN A 56 8.62 15.09 -0.84
N ALA A 57 8.63 15.80 0.27
CA ALA A 57 7.84 15.46 1.45
C ALA A 57 6.32 15.47 1.15
N ALA A 58 5.84 16.46 0.39
CA ALA A 58 4.44 16.54 0.00
C ALA A 58 4.03 15.38 -0.92
N THR A 59 4.89 14.98 -1.85
CA THR A 59 4.61 13.87 -2.78
C THR A 59 4.63 12.54 -2.04
N ASP A 60 5.61 12.29 -1.17
CA ASP A 60 5.71 11.07 -0.38
C ASP A 60 4.47 10.90 0.54
N GLU A 61 4.03 11.99 1.17
CA GLU A 61 2.81 11.96 1.99
C GLU A 61 1.56 11.65 1.15
N ALA A 62 1.42 12.23 -0.05
CA ALA A 62 0.30 11.95 -0.94
C ALA A 62 0.29 10.48 -1.39
N VAL A 63 1.44 9.92 -1.75
CA VAL A 63 1.59 8.51 -2.12
C VAL A 63 1.23 7.61 -0.94
N ASN A 64 1.78 7.88 0.25
CA ASN A 64 1.51 7.10 1.45
C ASN A 64 0.03 7.09 1.83
N ARG A 65 -0.66 8.25 1.75
CA ARG A 65 -2.11 8.34 1.98
C ARG A 65 -2.89 7.51 0.99
N THR A 66 -2.53 7.58 -0.30
CA THR A 66 -3.19 6.81 -1.35
C THR A 66 -3.01 5.32 -1.13
N MET A 67 -1.79 4.86 -0.88
CA MET A 67 -1.51 3.45 -0.61
C MET A 67 -2.26 2.93 0.62
N LYS A 68 -2.25 3.72 1.71
CA LYS A 68 -3.02 3.39 2.92
C LYS A 68 -4.52 3.25 2.65
N GLN A 69 -5.09 4.13 1.82
CA GLN A 69 -6.50 4.06 1.44
C GLN A 69 -6.80 2.82 0.60
N LEU A 70 -5.92 2.44 -0.35
CA LEU A 70 -6.09 1.24 -1.16
C LEU A 70 -6.08 -0.02 -0.29
N HIS A 71 -5.14 -0.13 0.65
CA HIS A 71 -5.12 -1.21 1.63
C HIS A 71 -6.39 -1.25 2.49
N GLN A 72 -6.88 -0.09 2.95
CA GLN A 72 -8.13 -0.02 3.70
C GLN A 72 -9.33 -0.49 2.88
N ASN A 73 -9.39 -0.15 1.59
CA ASN A 73 -10.47 -0.60 0.70
C ASN A 73 -10.50 -2.13 0.60
N GLN A 74 -9.33 -2.77 0.49
CA GLN A 74 -9.22 -4.23 0.46
C GLN A 74 -9.69 -4.85 1.78
N GLN A 75 -9.20 -4.33 2.91
CA GLN A 75 -9.59 -4.79 4.24
C GLN A 75 -11.09 -4.62 4.49
N ASP A 76 -11.65 -3.47 4.13
CA ASP A 76 -13.08 -3.19 4.28
C ASP A 76 -13.93 -4.14 3.41
N ALA A 77 -13.50 -4.46 2.19
CA ALA A 77 -14.20 -5.39 1.32
C ALA A 77 -14.24 -6.82 1.91
N ILE A 78 -13.11 -7.30 2.41
CA ILE A 78 -13.00 -8.61 3.07
C ILE A 78 -13.85 -8.64 4.35
N ALA A 79 -13.74 -7.61 5.19
CA ALA A 79 -14.52 -7.51 6.43
C ALA A 79 -16.03 -7.45 6.19
N GLN A 80 -16.49 -6.74 5.16
CA GLN A 80 -17.90 -6.70 4.77
C GLN A 80 -18.38 -8.06 4.22
N ALA A 81 -17.56 -8.74 3.42
CA ALA A 81 -17.85 -10.08 2.96
C ALA A 81 -18.03 -11.04 4.14
N ALA A 82 -17.10 -11.08 5.09
CA ALA A 82 -17.18 -11.87 6.32
C ALA A 82 -18.42 -11.50 7.16
N GLY A 83 -18.69 -10.20 7.27
CA GLY A 83 -19.84 -9.70 8.02
C GLY A 83 -21.18 -10.21 7.52
N SER A 84 -21.34 -10.42 6.22
CA SER A 84 -22.58 -10.90 5.59
C SER A 84 -22.80 -12.42 5.68
N LEU A 85 -21.79 -13.20 6.13
CA LEU A 85 -21.82 -14.65 6.14
C LEU A 85 -22.21 -15.21 7.50
N ALA A 86 -22.91 -16.34 7.51
CA ALA A 86 -23.03 -17.18 8.70
C ALA A 86 -21.75 -17.99 8.93
N VAL A 87 -21.62 -18.57 10.14
CA VAL A 87 -20.50 -19.47 10.46
C VAL A 87 -20.52 -20.67 9.53
N GLY A 88 -19.38 -21.00 8.94
CA GLY A 88 -19.19 -22.08 7.98
C GLY A 88 -19.43 -21.70 6.52
N GLU A 89 -20.08 -20.57 6.25
CA GLU A 89 -20.31 -20.11 4.87
C GLU A 89 -19.05 -19.56 4.22
N VAL A 90 -18.98 -19.69 2.90
CA VAL A 90 -17.90 -19.22 2.03
C VAL A 90 -18.44 -18.27 0.98
N LYS A 91 -17.70 -17.18 0.71
CA LYS A 91 -18.04 -16.22 -0.34
C LYS A 91 -16.78 -15.69 -0.99
N PRO A 92 -16.77 -15.48 -2.32
CA PRO A 92 -15.68 -14.76 -2.96
C PRO A 92 -15.70 -13.29 -2.58
N TRP A 93 -14.49 -12.69 -2.50
CA TRP A 93 -14.31 -11.25 -2.38
C TRP A 93 -13.44 -10.74 -3.52
N LYS A 94 -13.63 -9.51 -3.91
CA LYS A 94 -12.85 -8.86 -4.96
C LYS A 94 -12.81 -7.36 -4.75
N VAL A 95 -11.63 -6.79 -4.95
CA VAL A 95 -11.40 -5.34 -5.03
C VAL A 95 -10.71 -5.00 -6.33
N LYS A 96 -11.25 -4.01 -7.02
CA LYS A 96 -10.67 -3.41 -8.21
C LYS A 96 -10.60 -1.91 -8.00
N ASN A 97 -9.41 -1.41 -7.76
CA ASN A 97 -9.16 0.02 -7.59
C ASN A 97 -9.09 0.72 -8.95
N THR A 98 -9.35 2.03 -8.97
CA THR A 98 -9.21 2.86 -10.17
C THR A 98 -7.75 2.92 -10.63
N ILE A 99 -6.82 3.01 -9.67
CA ILE A 99 -5.39 2.82 -9.92
C ILE A 99 -5.15 1.31 -9.79
N PRO A 100 -4.50 0.64 -10.78
CA PRO A 100 -4.34 -0.83 -10.77
C PRO A 100 -3.26 -1.29 -9.76
N VAL A 101 -3.32 -0.79 -8.56
CA VAL A 101 -2.47 -1.13 -7.41
C VAL A 101 -3.37 -1.67 -6.31
N ASP A 102 -2.89 -2.66 -5.57
CA ASP A 102 -3.63 -3.36 -4.51
C ASP A 102 -5.00 -3.92 -4.95
N ASN A 103 -5.12 -4.28 -6.21
CA ASN A 103 -6.21 -5.14 -6.66
C ASN A 103 -6.05 -6.51 -6.03
N GLY A 104 -7.14 -7.10 -5.60
CA GLY A 104 -7.10 -8.42 -4.99
C GLY A 104 -8.41 -9.16 -5.12
N GLU A 105 -8.32 -10.46 -5.11
CA GLU A 105 -9.47 -11.36 -5.06
C GLU A 105 -9.13 -12.64 -4.29
N GLY A 106 -10.16 -13.30 -3.79
CA GLY A 106 -10.02 -14.55 -3.06
C GLY A 106 -11.34 -15.01 -2.49
N GLU A 107 -11.28 -15.79 -1.43
CA GLU A 107 -12.43 -16.32 -0.72
C GLU A 107 -12.38 -15.97 0.76
N VAL A 108 -13.54 -15.84 1.39
CA VAL A 108 -13.70 -15.65 2.83
C VAL A 108 -14.56 -16.77 3.36
N ARG A 109 -14.15 -17.37 4.48
CA ARG A 109 -14.92 -18.37 5.24
C ARG A 109 -14.98 -17.95 6.70
N VAL A 110 -16.18 -17.75 7.24
CA VAL A 110 -16.35 -17.47 8.67
C VAL A 110 -16.18 -18.75 9.48
N THR A 111 -15.27 -18.73 10.44
CA THR A 111 -14.98 -19.87 11.33
C THR A 111 -15.73 -19.76 12.65
N ARG A 112 -15.89 -18.54 13.17
CA ARG A 112 -16.56 -18.31 14.44
C ARG A 112 -17.20 -16.92 14.50
N ALA A 113 -18.33 -16.82 15.22
CA ALA A 113 -18.90 -15.55 15.62
C ALA A 113 -18.93 -15.47 17.15
N TYR A 114 -18.59 -14.32 17.71
CA TYR A 114 -18.56 -14.10 19.15
C TYR A 114 -18.89 -12.64 19.50
N SER A 115 -19.42 -12.46 20.69
CA SER A 115 -19.71 -11.12 21.20
C SER A 115 -18.67 -10.70 22.22
N THR A 116 -18.23 -9.47 22.12
CA THR A 116 -17.44 -8.78 23.13
C THR A 116 -18.30 -7.77 23.88
N ALA A 117 -17.78 -7.16 24.92
CA ALA A 117 -18.48 -6.07 25.63
C ALA A 117 -18.76 -4.86 24.71
N LEU A 118 -18.05 -4.72 23.60
CA LEU A 118 -18.12 -3.55 22.71
C LEU A 118 -18.83 -3.83 21.38
N ALA A 119 -18.74 -5.05 20.87
CA ALA A 119 -19.23 -5.37 19.53
C ALA A 119 -19.41 -6.87 19.29
N LEU A 120 -20.24 -7.19 18.30
CA LEU A 120 -20.27 -8.52 17.68
C LEU A 120 -19.04 -8.63 16.74
N CYS A 121 -18.28 -9.71 16.89
CA CYS A 121 -17.09 -9.96 16.10
C CYS A 121 -17.19 -11.31 15.38
N LYS A 122 -16.48 -11.45 14.28
CA LYS A 122 -16.32 -12.71 13.54
C LYS A 122 -14.86 -12.98 13.30
N GLU A 123 -14.49 -14.23 13.49
CA GLU A 123 -13.21 -14.79 13.05
C GLU A 123 -13.45 -15.49 11.72
N PHE A 124 -12.53 -15.32 10.78
CA PHE A 124 -12.64 -15.88 9.45
C PHE A 124 -11.27 -16.17 8.85
N ALA A 125 -11.23 -17.19 8.00
CA ALA A 125 -10.12 -17.40 7.09
C ALA A 125 -10.42 -16.68 5.77
N PHE A 126 -9.40 -16.08 5.18
CA PHE A 126 -9.51 -15.52 3.82
C PHE A 126 -8.28 -15.85 3.01
N SER A 127 -8.46 -16.00 1.71
CA SER A 127 -7.36 -16.19 0.78
C SER A 127 -7.13 -14.93 -0.05
N VAL A 128 -5.87 -14.73 -0.44
CA VAL A 128 -5.46 -13.75 -1.45
C VAL A 128 -4.83 -14.53 -2.60
N LYS A 129 -5.36 -14.36 -3.80
CA LYS A 129 -4.83 -15.00 -5.01
C LYS A 129 -3.66 -14.19 -5.57
N ASP A 130 -2.56 -14.89 -5.87
CA ASP A 130 -1.41 -14.38 -6.62
C ASP A 130 -1.10 -15.38 -7.75
N GLY A 131 -1.57 -15.08 -8.95
CA GLY A 131 -1.53 -16.01 -10.08
C GLY A 131 -2.30 -17.31 -9.76
N ASP A 132 -1.60 -18.44 -9.85
CA ASP A 132 -2.15 -19.77 -9.56
C ASP A 132 -2.08 -20.18 -8.09
N LYS A 133 -1.52 -19.34 -7.24
CA LYS A 133 -1.41 -19.58 -5.79
C LYS A 133 -2.45 -18.81 -5.02
N ALA A 134 -2.80 -19.33 -3.85
CA ALA A 134 -3.66 -18.67 -2.89
C ALA A 134 -3.05 -18.76 -1.50
N ASP A 135 -2.67 -17.63 -0.95
CA ASP A 135 -2.17 -17.54 0.42
C ASP A 135 -3.35 -17.32 1.38
N TRP A 136 -3.36 -18.06 2.47
CA TRP A 136 -4.43 -18.03 3.45
C TRP A 136 -4.01 -17.30 4.73
N TYR A 137 -4.97 -16.58 5.29
CA TYR A 137 -4.81 -15.78 6.50
C TYR A 137 -6.02 -15.97 7.40
N PHE A 138 -5.79 -15.90 8.73
CA PHE A 138 -6.87 -15.74 9.70
C PHE A 138 -7.00 -14.29 10.09
N ALA A 139 -8.24 -13.83 10.25
CA ALA A 139 -8.52 -12.46 10.61
C ALA A 139 -9.77 -12.36 11.48
N ASN A 140 -9.87 -11.22 12.14
CA ASN A 140 -11.04 -10.84 12.92
C ASN A 140 -11.60 -9.53 12.37
N ALA A 141 -12.92 -9.44 12.29
CA ALA A 141 -13.63 -8.20 12.06
C ALA A 141 -14.73 -8.02 13.10
N CYS A 142 -14.94 -6.78 13.52
CA CYS A 142 -15.98 -6.44 14.49
C CYS A 142 -16.95 -5.42 13.90
N GLN A 143 -18.20 -5.53 14.29
CA GLN A 143 -19.27 -4.65 13.83
C GLN A 143 -19.20 -3.30 14.54
N GLN A 144 -19.14 -2.23 13.76
CA GLN A 144 -19.18 -0.85 14.23
C GLN A 144 -20.37 -0.15 13.56
N GLY A 145 -21.46 -0.01 14.28
CA GLY A 145 -22.74 0.44 13.70
C GLY A 145 -23.23 -0.53 12.64
N THR A 146 -23.35 -0.07 11.40
CA THR A 146 -23.77 -0.89 10.25
C THR A 146 -22.61 -1.49 9.45
N ARG A 147 -21.37 -1.20 9.82
CA ARG A 147 -20.17 -1.63 9.09
C ARG A 147 -19.37 -2.67 9.87
N TRP A 148 -18.80 -3.60 9.13
CA TRP A 148 -17.78 -4.50 9.65
C TRP A 148 -16.40 -3.89 9.42
N LYS A 149 -15.59 -3.82 10.46
CA LYS A 149 -14.26 -3.25 10.43
C LYS A 149 -13.22 -4.30 10.81
N TRP A 150 -12.14 -4.25 10.10
CA TRP A 150 -10.98 -5.11 10.33
C TRP A 150 -10.40 -4.87 11.74
N ALA A 151 -10.13 -5.94 12.47
CA ALA A 151 -9.56 -5.87 13.81
C ALA A 151 -8.12 -6.40 13.84
N SER A 152 -7.85 -7.57 13.24
CA SER A 152 -6.51 -8.18 13.19
C SER A 152 -6.43 -9.20 12.07
N ALA A 153 -5.21 -9.53 11.63
CA ALA A 153 -4.94 -10.64 10.72
C ALA A 153 -3.60 -11.31 11.02
N GLU A 154 -3.53 -12.61 10.74
CA GLU A 154 -2.33 -13.44 10.89
C GLU A 154 -2.23 -14.42 9.72
N PRO A 155 -1.01 -14.78 9.25
CA PRO A 155 -0.83 -15.85 8.28
C PRO A 155 -1.38 -17.17 8.81
N ALA A 156 -2.07 -17.93 8.00
CA ALA A 156 -2.52 -19.29 8.32
C ALA A 156 -1.35 -20.26 8.15
N VAL A 157 -0.59 -20.47 9.21
CA VAL A 157 0.57 -21.37 9.23
C VAL A 157 0.27 -22.61 10.04
N ASP A 158 0.88 -23.76 9.68
CA ASP A 158 0.62 -25.08 10.26
C ASP A 158 0.76 -25.15 11.79
N ARG A 159 1.62 -24.30 12.38
CA ARG A 159 1.83 -24.24 13.83
C ARG A 159 0.55 -23.90 14.63
N TRP A 160 -0.43 -23.28 14.01
CA TRP A 160 -1.69 -22.93 14.67
C TRP A 160 -2.67 -24.09 14.72
N GLY A 161 -2.53 -25.09 13.85
CA GLY A 161 -3.35 -26.30 13.86
C GLY A 161 -3.14 -27.19 15.09
N ASN A 162 -2.01 -27.03 15.79
CA ASN A 162 -1.66 -27.83 16.98
C ASN A 162 -2.03 -27.14 18.31
N LEU A 163 -2.65 -25.98 18.27
CA LEU A 163 -3.06 -25.22 19.46
C LEU A 163 -4.58 -25.24 19.72
N GLN A 164 -5.31 -26.10 19.00
CA GLN A 164 -6.75 -26.33 19.21
C GLN A 164 -6.99 -27.59 20.01
#